data_a6d6cd1d8ec5e81133a19001e92402c4
#
_entry.id   a6d6cd1d8ec5e81133a19001e92402c4
#
_cell.length_a   1.000
_cell.length_b   1.000
_cell.length_c   1.000
_cell.angle_alpha   90.00
_cell.angle_beta   90.00
_cell.angle_gamma   90.00
#
_symmetry.space_group_name_H-M   'P 1'
#
loop_
_entity.id
_entity.type
_entity.pdbx_description
1 polymer ?
#
loop_
_entity_poly.entity_id
_entity_poly.type
_entity_poly.pdbx_seq_one_letter_code
_entity_poly.pdbx_strand_id
1 'polypeptide(L)'
;MLMKIREDNSEVGLITGVSGMMTKQALAIWGKNPAMDFESKDVTKEAEKLELPVPMSTLSSGEGKVIGCTTLYEKNVPLKAVFYAEDSQGHRLVLTSTGREIIKQIEEEECVGLKINFSNNRFVSLA
;
A
#
# COMPACT_ATOMS: atom_id res chain seq x y z
N MET A 1 -20.63 2.45 18.37
CA MET A 1 -20.06 1.28 19.02
C MET A 1 -20.41 1.20 20.50
N LEU A 2 -20.14 2.18 21.34
CA LEU A 2 -20.45 2.14 22.79
C LEU A 2 -21.95 1.88 23.08
N MET A 3 -22.86 2.44 22.33
CA MET A 3 -24.30 2.13 22.45
C MET A 3 -24.58 0.66 22.18
N LYS A 4 -23.99 0.10 21.12
CA LYS A 4 -24.18 -1.30 20.75
C LYS A 4 -23.64 -2.28 21.81
N ILE A 5 -22.49 -1.99 22.42
CA ILE A 5 -21.95 -2.78 23.55
C ILE A 5 -22.91 -2.75 24.75
N ARG A 6 -23.63 -1.63 24.96
CA ARG A 6 -24.60 -1.51 26.05
C ARG A 6 -25.91 -2.25 25.79
N GLU A 7 -26.30 -2.36 24.53
CA GLU A 7 -27.61 -2.92 24.10
C GLU A 7 -27.56 -4.43 23.84
N ASP A 8 -26.44 -4.94 23.37
CA ASP A 8 -26.27 -6.37 23.08
C ASP A 8 -25.51 -7.12 24.18
N ASN A 9 -25.38 -8.43 24.02
CA ASN A 9 -24.65 -9.29 24.95
C ASN A 9 -23.12 -9.28 24.74
N SER A 10 -22.59 -8.40 23.89
CA SER A 10 -21.17 -8.27 23.68
C SER A 10 -20.49 -7.66 24.90
N GLU A 11 -19.46 -8.32 25.39
CA GLU A 11 -18.70 -7.85 26.56
C GLU A 11 -17.63 -6.85 26.19
N VAL A 12 -17.10 -6.95 24.96
CA VAL A 12 -15.94 -6.20 24.49
C VAL A 12 -16.18 -5.65 23.08
N GLY A 13 -15.68 -4.47 22.84
CA GLY A 13 -15.62 -3.84 21.52
C GLY A 13 -14.23 -3.34 21.17
N LEU A 14 -13.83 -3.52 19.91
CA LEU A 14 -12.58 -3.04 19.36
C LEU A 14 -12.82 -1.81 18.48
N ILE A 15 -12.06 -0.74 18.70
CA ILE A 15 -11.97 0.42 17.83
C ILE A 15 -10.61 0.44 17.17
N THR A 16 -10.57 0.60 15.85
CA THR A 16 -9.35 0.81 15.10
C THR A 16 -9.34 2.21 14.52
N GLY A 17 -8.21 2.88 14.60
CA GLY A 17 -7.95 4.17 13.98
C GLY A 17 -6.78 4.06 13.02
N VAL A 18 -6.93 4.63 11.82
CA VAL A 18 -5.88 4.65 10.79
C VAL A 18 -5.67 6.08 10.34
N SER A 19 -4.42 6.53 10.28
CA SER A 19 -4.11 7.83 9.67
C SER A 19 -4.13 7.75 8.15
N GLY A 20 -4.13 8.90 7.48
CA GLY A 20 -4.16 8.98 6.02
C GLY A 20 -3.05 8.23 5.28
N MET A 21 -1.95 7.91 5.95
CA MET A 21 -0.83 7.15 5.38
C MET A 21 -0.86 5.65 5.70
N MET A 22 -1.88 5.16 6.38
CA MET A 22 -2.01 3.78 6.86
C MET A 22 -0.87 3.24 7.74
N THR A 23 0.25 3.92 7.80
CA THR A 23 1.44 3.55 8.60
C THR A 23 1.29 3.87 10.09
N LYS A 24 0.34 4.73 10.45
CA LYS A 24 0.03 5.06 11.83
C LYS A 24 -1.33 4.49 12.17
N GLN A 25 -1.33 3.54 13.07
CA GLN A 25 -2.54 2.85 13.52
C GLN A 25 -2.69 2.96 15.02
N ALA A 26 -3.92 2.95 15.48
CA ALA A 26 -4.26 2.88 16.88
C ALA A 26 -5.36 1.86 17.09
N LEU A 27 -5.35 1.20 18.23
CA LEU A 27 -6.34 0.23 18.65
C LEU A 27 -6.83 0.63 20.04
N ALA A 28 -8.13 0.51 20.28
CA ALA A 28 -8.70 0.68 21.61
C ALA A 28 -9.70 -0.44 21.89
N ILE A 29 -9.58 -1.05 23.06
CA ILE A 29 -10.50 -2.08 23.54
C ILE A 29 -11.39 -1.43 24.61
N TRP A 30 -12.70 -1.64 24.45
CA TRP A 30 -13.72 -1.13 25.36
C TRP A 30 -14.54 -2.29 25.87
N GLY A 31 -14.78 -2.34 27.17
CA GLY A 31 -15.60 -3.37 27.80
C GLY A 31 -16.76 -2.79 28.63
N LYS A 32 -17.75 -3.62 28.97
CA LYS A 32 -18.83 -3.29 29.90
C LYS A 32 -18.33 -3.14 31.33
N ASN A 33 -17.38 -4.00 31.70
CA ASN A 33 -16.79 -3.98 33.03
C ASN A 33 -15.57 -3.09 33.01
N PRO A 34 -15.41 -2.17 33.97
CA PRO A 34 -14.22 -1.34 34.07
C PRO A 34 -13.00 -2.26 34.34
N ALA A 35 -11.93 -2.06 33.57
CA ALA A 35 -10.65 -2.60 33.95
C ALA A 35 -10.19 -1.94 35.26
N MET A 36 -9.38 -2.63 36.05
CA MET A 36 -8.88 -2.04 37.30
C MET A 36 -8.04 -0.79 37.04
N ASP A 37 -7.30 -0.78 35.92
CA ASP A 37 -6.48 0.35 35.50
C ASP A 37 -6.63 0.59 33.98
N PHE A 38 -6.52 1.86 33.57
CA PHE A 38 -6.39 2.21 32.16
C PHE A 38 -4.94 1.98 31.73
N GLU A 39 -4.76 1.12 30.73
CA GLU A 39 -3.48 0.89 30.11
C GLU A 39 -3.41 1.49 28.72
N SER A 40 -2.30 2.14 28.40
CA SER A 40 -1.96 2.52 27.02
C SER A 40 -0.50 2.17 26.76
N LYS A 41 -0.22 1.65 25.59
CA LYS A 41 1.12 1.25 25.17
C LYS A 41 1.39 1.69 23.74
N ASP A 42 2.53 2.31 23.52
CA ASP A 42 3.09 2.48 22.19
C ASP A 42 3.84 1.19 21.81
N VAL A 43 3.32 0.48 20.82
CA VAL A 43 3.87 -0.80 20.32
C VAL A 43 4.62 -0.63 19.00
N THR A 44 4.93 0.58 18.59
CA THR A 44 5.61 0.88 17.32
C THR A 44 6.89 0.07 17.17
N LYS A 45 7.74 0.06 18.19
CA LYS A 45 9.03 -0.66 18.14
C LYS A 45 8.88 -2.17 18.07
N GLU A 46 7.83 -2.71 18.67
CA GLU A 46 7.50 -4.15 18.59
C GLU A 46 6.98 -4.50 17.21
N ALA A 47 6.11 -3.68 16.63
CA ALA A 47 5.59 -3.87 15.28
C ALA A 47 6.72 -3.78 14.23
N GLU A 48 7.61 -2.80 14.32
CA GLU A 48 8.76 -2.63 13.42
C GLU A 48 9.68 -3.86 13.37
N LYS A 49 9.79 -4.61 14.47
CA LYS A 49 10.59 -5.85 14.50
C LYS A 49 9.93 -7.00 13.73
N LEU A 50 8.63 -6.97 13.57
CA LEU A 50 7.86 -7.99 12.86
C LEU A 50 7.72 -7.69 11.37
N GLU A 51 7.88 -6.44 10.98
CA GLU A 51 7.80 -5.98 9.60
C GLU A 51 9.22 -5.83 9.03
N LEU A 52 9.57 -6.70 8.08
CA LEU A 52 10.82 -6.55 7.32
C LEU A 52 10.57 -5.54 6.19
N PRO A 53 11.28 -4.40 6.18
CA PRO A 53 11.20 -3.45 5.08
C PRO A 53 11.61 -4.12 3.76
N VAL A 54 10.80 -3.95 2.72
CA VAL A 54 11.18 -4.38 1.39
C VAL A 54 12.12 -3.34 0.80
N PRO A 55 13.35 -3.70 0.41
CA PRO A 55 14.30 -2.74 -0.09
C PRO A 55 13.87 -2.16 -1.44
N MET A 56 14.22 -0.90 -1.66
CA MET A 56 14.07 -0.27 -2.98
C MET A 56 15.25 -0.65 -3.87
N SER A 57 14.97 -0.90 -5.15
CA SER A 57 16.01 -1.18 -6.14
C SER A 57 16.90 0.04 -6.35
N THR A 58 18.20 -0.19 -6.46
CA THR A 58 19.21 0.81 -6.83
C THR A 58 19.59 0.75 -8.30
N LEU A 59 18.96 -0.14 -9.07
CA LEU A 59 19.24 -0.30 -10.49
C LEU A 59 18.71 0.91 -11.27
N SER A 60 19.56 1.45 -12.14
CA SER A 60 19.17 2.53 -13.05
C SER A 60 18.41 2.03 -14.28
N SER A 61 18.60 0.77 -14.66
CA SER A 61 17.92 0.13 -15.79
C SER A 61 17.94 -1.40 -15.65
N GLY A 62 17.01 -2.06 -16.30
CA GLY A 62 16.92 -3.52 -16.27
C GLY A 62 15.50 -4.01 -16.57
N GLU A 63 15.26 -5.25 -16.15
CA GLU A 63 13.95 -5.89 -16.22
C GLU A 63 13.31 -5.94 -14.84
N GLY A 64 11.99 -5.93 -14.82
CA GLY A 64 11.19 -6.08 -13.62
C GLY A 64 9.87 -6.79 -13.90
N LYS A 65 9.14 -7.09 -12.83
CA LYS A 65 7.80 -7.67 -12.90
C LYS A 65 6.82 -6.70 -12.24
N VAL A 66 5.75 -6.35 -12.94
CA VAL A 66 4.70 -5.48 -12.39
C VAL A 66 3.96 -6.17 -11.25
N ILE A 67 3.82 -5.47 -10.13
CA ILE A 67 3.06 -5.91 -8.94
C ILE A 67 1.84 -5.03 -8.67
N GLY A 68 1.73 -3.90 -9.34
CA GLY A 68 0.60 -3.00 -9.31
C GLY A 68 0.79 -1.85 -10.29
N CYS A 69 -0.30 -1.30 -10.77
CA CYS A 69 -0.29 -0.15 -11.66
C CYS A 69 -1.49 0.76 -11.40
N THR A 70 -1.36 2.01 -11.82
CA THR A 70 -2.47 2.97 -11.78
C THR A 70 -2.24 4.09 -12.79
N THR A 71 -3.33 4.72 -13.22
CA THR A 71 -3.28 5.94 -14.02
C THR A 71 -3.57 7.15 -13.12
N LEU A 72 -2.74 8.15 -13.18
CA LEU A 72 -2.98 9.46 -12.57
C LEU A 72 -3.71 10.36 -13.55
N TYR A 73 -4.76 11.01 -13.06
CA TYR A 73 -5.60 11.92 -13.84
C TYR A 73 -5.45 13.37 -13.38
N GLU A 74 -5.55 14.27 -14.31
CA GLU A 74 -5.75 15.70 -14.05
C GLU A 74 -7.02 16.16 -14.75
N LYS A 75 -8.00 16.69 -13.98
CA LYS A 75 -9.30 17.15 -14.53
C LYS A 75 -9.98 16.10 -15.44
N ASN A 76 -9.96 14.83 -15.02
CA ASN A 76 -10.50 13.69 -15.77
C ASN A 76 -9.73 13.34 -17.07
N VAL A 77 -8.55 13.91 -17.28
CA VAL A 77 -7.67 13.55 -18.40
C VAL A 77 -6.54 12.67 -17.87
N PRO A 78 -6.28 11.50 -18.46
CA PRO A 78 -5.17 10.66 -18.05
C PRO A 78 -3.85 11.36 -18.34
N LEU A 79 -3.03 11.50 -17.28
CA LEU A 79 -1.79 12.25 -17.31
C LEU A 79 -0.57 11.33 -17.40
N LYS A 80 -0.55 10.31 -16.56
CA LYS A 80 0.63 9.49 -16.35
C LYS A 80 0.26 8.11 -15.79
N ALA A 81 0.87 7.06 -16.33
CA ALA A 81 0.88 5.73 -15.74
C ALA A 81 1.96 5.64 -14.64
N VAL A 82 1.65 4.96 -13.56
CA VAL A 82 2.58 4.63 -12.48
C VAL A 82 2.56 3.13 -12.28
N PHE A 83 3.74 2.51 -12.23
CA PHE A 83 3.90 1.08 -12.00
C PHE A 83 4.68 0.86 -10.72
N TYR A 84 4.20 -0.05 -9.90
CA TYR A 84 4.97 -0.73 -8.90
C TYR A 84 5.50 -2.02 -9.49
N ALA A 85 6.79 -2.25 -9.39
CA ALA A 85 7.43 -3.45 -9.92
C ALA A 85 8.45 -4.02 -8.94
N GLU A 86 8.88 -5.23 -9.21
CA GLU A 86 10.01 -5.91 -8.54
C GLU A 86 11.12 -6.16 -9.56
N ASP A 87 12.37 -5.95 -9.15
CA ASP A 87 13.52 -6.43 -9.91
C ASP A 87 13.76 -7.94 -9.67
N SER A 88 14.78 -8.49 -10.32
CA SER A 88 15.15 -9.90 -10.17
C SER A 88 15.59 -10.32 -8.76
N GLN A 89 15.87 -9.36 -7.88
CA GLN A 89 16.23 -9.58 -6.49
C GLN A 89 15.05 -9.39 -5.51
N GLY A 90 13.88 -9.05 -6.02
CA GLY A 90 12.69 -8.75 -5.20
C GLY A 90 12.68 -7.33 -4.62
N HIS A 91 13.59 -6.46 -5.07
CA HIS A 91 13.58 -5.06 -4.64
C HIS A 91 12.50 -4.27 -5.38
N ARG A 92 11.91 -3.30 -4.71
CA ARG A 92 10.81 -2.52 -5.25
C ARG A 92 11.29 -1.40 -6.16
N LEU A 93 10.51 -1.20 -7.22
CA LEU A 93 10.68 -0.15 -8.21
C LEU A 93 9.40 0.67 -8.32
N VAL A 94 9.53 1.98 -8.48
CA VAL A 94 8.44 2.85 -8.88
C VAL A 94 8.80 3.47 -10.23
N LEU A 95 8.05 3.12 -11.24
CA LEU A 95 8.30 3.52 -12.62
C LEU A 95 7.13 4.36 -13.14
N THR A 96 7.41 5.25 -14.07
CA THR A 96 6.36 6.11 -14.65
C THR A 96 6.46 6.14 -16.17
N SER A 97 5.30 6.31 -16.83
CA SER A 97 5.20 6.56 -18.26
C SER A 97 4.17 7.64 -18.55
N THR A 98 4.46 8.51 -19.51
CA THR A 98 3.52 9.49 -20.07
C THR A 98 3.04 9.09 -21.48
N GLY A 99 3.41 7.90 -21.94
CA GLY A 99 2.99 7.37 -23.24
C GLY A 99 1.49 7.09 -23.25
N ARG A 100 0.76 7.69 -24.19
CA ARG A 100 -0.71 7.52 -24.26
C ARG A 100 -1.13 6.08 -24.52
N GLU A 101 -0.37 5.34 -25.31
CA GLU A 101 -0.65 3.93 -25.61
C GLU A 101 -0.49 3.05 -24.36
N ILE A 102 0.54 3.31 -23.56
CA ILE A 102 0.76 2.61 -22.29
C ILE A 102 -0.35 2.93 -21.29
N ILE A 103 -0.74 4.19 -21.20
CA ILE A 103 -1.85 4.59 -20.32
C ILE A 103 -3.13 3.87 -20.75
N LYS A 104 -3.46 3.88 -22.02
CA LYS A 104 -4.63 3.17 -22.55
C LYS A 104 -4.57 1.68 -22.27
N GLN A 105 -3.42 1.06 -22.48
CA GLN A 105 -3.24 -0.36 -22.24
C GLN A 105 -3.53 -0.76 -20.79
N ILE A 106 -3.00 -0.02 -19.80
CA ILE A 106 -3.24 -0.33 -18.38
C ILE A 106 -4.66 -0.01 -17.90
N GLU A 107 -5.43 0.76 -18.67
CA GLU A 107 -6.85 1.01 -18.40
C GLU A 107 -7.76 -0.09 -18.97
N GLU A 108 -7.32 -0.75 -20.04
CA GLU A 108 -8.09 -1.75 -20.76
C GLU A 108 -7.67 -3.19 -20.39
N GLU A 109 -6.44 -3.40 -19.94
CA GLU A 109 -5.86 -4.73 -19.73
C GLU A 109 -5.22 -4.86 -18.34
N GLU A 110 -5.24 -6.11 -17.81
CA GLU A 110 -4.53 -6.45 -16.58
C GLU A 110 -3.02 -6.46 -16.83
N CYS A 111 -2.29 -5.62 -16.11
CA CYS A 111 -0.83 -5.52 -16.26
C CYS A 111 -0.03 -6.16 -15.12
N VAL A 112 -0.68 -6.56 -14.01
CA VAL A 112 0.00 -7.21 -12.90
C VAL A 112 0.54 -8.56 -13.33
N GLY A 113 1.80 -8.80 -13.04
CA GLY A 113 2.50 -10.03 -13.41
C GLY A 113 3.28 -9.95 -14.73
N LEU A 114 3.05 -8.93 -15.56
CA LEU A 114 3.81 -8.75 -16.80
C LEU A 114 5.26 -8.36 -16.52
N LYS A 115 6.16 -8.79 -17.39
CA LYS A 115 7.55 -8.35 -17.40
C LYS A 115 7.66 -7.00 -18.10
N ILE A 116 8.54 -6.16 -17.59
CA ILE A 116 8.78 -4.82 -18.13
C ILE A 116 10.27 -4.52 -18.20
N ASN A 117 10.63 -3.68 -19.14
CA ASN A 117 11.94 -3.04 -19.20
C ASN A 117 11.84 -1.61 -18.65
N PHE A 118 12.86 -1.21 -17.89
CA PHE A 118 12.93 0.14 -17.34
C PHE A 118 14.31 0.77 -17.53
N SER A 119 14.34 2.08 -17.59
CA SER A 119 15.57 2.89 -17.61
C SER A 119 15.32 4.23 -16.92
N ASN A 120 16.23 4.63 -16.02
CA ASN A 120 16.17 5.88 -15.26
C ASN A 120 14.82 6.10 -14.54
N ASN A 121 14.31 5.07 -13.88
CA ASN A 121 12.99 5.05 -13.21
C ASN A 121 11.80 5.33 -14.15
N ARG A 122 11.99 5.13 -15.44
CA ARG A 122 10.93 5.23 -16.44
C ARG A 122 10.64 3.87 -17.02
N PHE A 123 9.37 3.62 -17.23
CA PHE A 123 8.93 2.49 -18.03
C PHE A 123 9.41 2.67 -19.48
N VAL A 124 9.98 1.62 -20.07
CA VAL A 124 10.42 1.62 -21.46
C VAL A 124 9.47 0.81 -22.32
N SER A 125 9.23 -0.46 -21.97
CA SER A 125 8.36 -1.35 -22.73
C SER A 125 7.90 -2.53 -21.87
N LEU A 126 6.84 -3.19 -22.30
CA LEU A 126 6.59 -4.59 -21.90
C LEU A 126 7.65 -5.48 -22.55
N ALA A 127 8.12 -6.46 -21.80
CA ALA A 127 9.14 -7.41 -22.24
C ALA A 127 8.47 -8.66 -22.87
#